data_8577df79bc3a4615ac3441330595c90a
#
_entry.id   8577df79bc3a4615ac3441330595c90a
#
_cell.length_a   1.000
_cell.length_b   1.000
_cell.length_c   1.000
_cell.angle_alpha   90.00
_cell.angle_beta   90.00
_cell.angle_gamma   90.00
#
_symmetry.space_group_name_H-M   'P 1'
#
loop_
_entity.id
_entity.type
_entity.pdbx_description
1 polymer ?
#
loop_
_entity_poly.entity_id
_entity_poly.type
_entity_poly.pdbx_seq_one_letter_code
_entity_poly.pdbx_strand_id
1 'polypeptide(L)'
;MNMLFNYRNRQILMAALTANALKPSQNRIGSIPAFAMGWPTLELAPQMLALGIADTAQHLLRHRKTGDISVVGVGAALVTAAALGQMIKQAHDAGEQTKAGIREALGPDYLDEVDDQTFSDKGSSPLQVMRPFKMIESDVEVIKDVNYRIGGSRARLDIYRPKGVELKDAPVLIQVHGGGWVIGDKGQQGLLLMNAMAKRGWICVSVNYRLAPKHPFPAQIIDVKRAIAW
;
A
#
# COMPACT_ATOMS: atom_id res chain seq x y z
N MET A 1 -25.51 13.22 -22.66
CA MET A 1 -24.12 12.95 -22.18
C MET A 1 -24.10 13.23 -20.69
N ASN A 2 -23.84 12.18 -19.85
CA ASN A 2 -24.07 12.18 -18.41
C ASN A 2 -23.40 13.35 -17.68
N MET A 3 -24.20 14.14 -16.93
CA MET A 3 -23.73 15.26 -16.09
C MET A 3 -22.57 14.90 -15.15
N LEU A 4 -22.45 13.65 -14.75
CA LEU A 4 -21.40 13.15 -13.86
C LEU A 4 -19.98 13.16 -14.49
N PHE A 5 -19.85 13.19 -15.81
CA PHE A 5 -18.58 13.07 -16.51
C PHE A 5 -18.02 14.37 -17.11
N ASN A 6 -18.61 15.52 -16.82
CA ASN A 6 -18.00 16.78 -17.22
C ASN A 6 -16.76 17.11 -16.37
N TYR A 7 -15.85 17.93 -16.91
CA TYR A 7 -14.59 18.29 -16.24
C TYR A 7 -14.81 18.79 -14.81
N ARG A 8 -15.71 19.74 -14.60
CA ARG A 8 -16.00 20.30 -13.27
C ARG A 8 -16.34 19.22 -12.24
N ASN A 9 -17.23 18.31 -12.60
CA ASN A 9 -17.71 17.27 -11.68
C ASN A 9 -16.63 16.23 -11.38
N ARG A 10 -15.78 15.88 -12.36
CA ARG A 10 -14.61 15.02 -12.12
C ARG A 10 -13.64 15.65 -11.12
N GLN A 11 -13.33 16.95 -11.28
CA GLN A 11 -12.43 17.64 -10.36
C GLN A 11 -13.03 17.79 -8.97
N ILE A 12 -14.32 18.05 -8.84
CA ILE A 12 -15.02 18.06 -7.54
C ILE A 12 -14.97 16.69 -6.87
N LEU A 13 -15.20 15.61 -7.62
CA LEU A 13 -15.11 14.25 -7.10
C LEU A 13 -13.69 13.92 -6.62
N MET A 14 -12.67 14.26 -7.40
CA MET A 14 -11.27 14.09 -6.99
C MET A 14 -10.95 14.89 -5.73
N ALA A 15 -11.43 16.12 -5.61
CA ALA A 15 -11.27 16.94 -4.42
C ALA A 15 -11.95 16.32 -3.20
N ALA A 16 -13.15 15.76 -3.35
CA ALA A 16 -13.87 15.10 -2.27
C ALA A 16 -13.14 13.81 -1.79
N LEU A 17 -12.65 12.99 -2.72
CA LEU A 17 -11.86 11.80 -2.40
C LEU A 17 -10.56 12.17 -1.67
N THR A 18 -9.88 13.22 -2.14
CA THR A 18 -8.65 13.73 -1.53
C THR A 18 -8.89 14.30 -0.14
N ALA A 19 -9.97 15.07 0.04
CA ALA A 19 -10.37 15.60 1.35
C ALA A 19 -10.70 14.46 2.34
N ASN A 20 -11.40 13.42 1.89
CA ASN A 20 -11.66 12.23 2.69
C ASN A 20 -10.36 11.49 3.07
N ALA A 21 -9.39 11.40 2.16
CA ALA A 21 -8.10 10.76 2.46
C ALA A 21 -7.28 11.55 3.49
N LEU A 22 -7.31 12.89 3.44
CA LEU A 22 -6.64 13.76 4.43
C LEU A 22 -7.29 13.73 5.80
N LYS A 23 -8.62 13.70 5.84
CA LYS A 23 -9.40 13.75 7.09
C LYS A 23 -10.59 12.80 7.00
N PRO A 24 -10.35 11.47 7.15
CA PRO A 24 -11.43 10.48 7.07
C PRO A 24 -12.40 10.64 8.24
N SER A 25 -13.65 10.26 8.00
CA SER A 25 -14.66 10.22 9.05
C SER A 25 -14.24 9.23 10.15
N GLN A 26 -14.31 9.67 11.40
CA GLN A 26 -13.99 8.85 12.58
C GLN A 26 -15.23 8.30 13.29
N ASN A 27 -16.42 8.63 12.82
CA ASN A 27 -17.63 8.07 13.43
C ASN A 27 -17.80 6.59 13.06
N ARG A 28 -18.49 5.86 13.94
CA ARG A 28 -18.62 4.40 13.85
C ARG A 28 -19.24 3.89 12.52
N ILE A 29 -20.10 4.66 11.89
CA ILE A 29 -20.78 4.28 10.65
C ILE A 29 -19.98 4.71 9.43
N GLY A 30 -19.41 5.91 9.46
CA GLY A 30 -18.70 6.53 8.33
C GLY A 30 -17.24 6.10 8.18
N SER A 31 -16.62 5.53 9.22
CA SER A 31 -15.19 5.18 9.20
C SER A 31 -14.85 4.10 8.18
N ILE A 32 -15.67 3.07 8.02
CA ILE A 32 -15.41 1.98 7.06
C ILE A 32 -15.47 2.50 5.60
N PRO A 33 -16.55 3.16 5.15
CA PRO A 33 -16.56 3.72 3.78
C PRO A 33 -15.53 4.83 3.59
N ALA A 34 -15.24 5.66 4.61
CA ALA A 34 -14.19 6.66 4.52
C ALA A 34 -12.81 6.01 4.32
N PHE A 35 -12.50 4.95 5.05
CA PHE A 35 -11.29 4.17 4.86
C PHE A 35 -11.23 3.53 3.47
N ALA A 36 -12.30 2.86 3.04
CA ALA A 36 -12.35 2.17 1.75
C ALA A 36 -12.12 3.12 0.56
N MET A 37 -12.55 4.38 0.65
CA MET A 37 -12.33 5.41 -0.38
C MET A 37 -11.00 6.15 -0.19
N GLY A 38 -10.57 6.38 1.04
CA GLY A 38 -9.35 7.12 1.37
C GLY A 38 -8.08 6.33 1.07
N TRP A 39 -8.07 5.05 1.38
CA TRP A 39 -6.90 4.19 1.17
C TRP A 39 -6.43 4.17 -0.30
N PRO A 40 -7.26 3.86 -1.32
CA PRO A 40 -6.82 3.92 -2.71
C PRO A 40 -6.35 5.32 -3.15
N THR A 41 -6.95 6.37 -2.59
CA THR A 41 -6.56 7.76 -2.87
C THR A 41 -5.14 8.06 -2.38
N LEU A 42 -4.79 7.57 -1.19
CA LEU A 42 -3.43 7.70 -0.63
C LEU A 42 -2.40 6.88 -1.43
N GLU A 43 -2.70 5.62 -1.70
CA GLU A 43 -1.80 4.72 -2.43
C GLU A 43 -1.54 5.17 -3.88
N LEU A 44 -2.54 5.77 -4.52
CA LEU A 44 -2.48 6.23 -5.91
C LEU A 44 -2.31 7.75 -6.06
N ALA A 45 -1.87 8.44 -5.00
CA ALA A 45 -1.73 9.89 -5.02
C ALA A 45 -0.89 10.43 -6.19
N PRO A 46 0.27 9.85 -6.57
CA PRO A 46 1.03 10.30 -7.74
C PRO A 46 0.27 10.14 -9.05
N GLN A 47 -0.45 9.02 -9.24
CA GLN A 47 -1.23 8.75 -10.44
C GLN A 47 -2.44 9.68 -10.52
N MET A 48 -3.13 9.90 -9.42
CA MET A 48 -4.26 10.83 -9.35
C MET A 48 -3.82 12.27 -9.64
N LEU A 49 -2.65 12.69 -9.12
CA LEU A 49 -2.08 13.99 -9.44
C LEU A 49 -1.79 14.13 -10.93
N ALA A 50 -1.13 13.15 -11.54
CA ALA A 50 -0.83 13.17 -12.98
C ALA A 50 -2.10 13.21 -13.83
N LEU A 51 -3.11 12.40 -13.50
CA LEU A 51 -4.41 12.41 -14.19
C LEU A 51 -5.16 13.75 -14.04
N GLY A 52 -5.15 14.33 -12.83
CA GLY A 52 -5.76 15.64 -12.57
C GLY A 52 -5.11 16.77 -13.36
N ILE A 53 -3.78 16.76 -13.45
CA ILE A 53 -3.02 17.73 -14.27
C ILE A 53 -3.35 17.54 -15.76
N ALA A 54 -3.31 16.31 -16.27
CA ALA A 54 -3.62 16.02 -17.67
C ALA A 54 -5.04 16.40 -18.06
N ASP A 55 -6.03 16.08 -17.23
CA ASP A 55 -7.43 16.44 -17.44
C ASP A 55 -7.64 17.96 -17.44
N THR A 56 -6.97 18.66 -16.52
CA THR A 56 -7.02 20.13 -16.45
C THR A 56 -6.36 20.77 -17.67
N ALA A 57 -5.18 20.30 -18.06
CA ALA A 57 -4.48 20.78 -19.25
C ALA A 57 -5.35 20.56 -20.50
N GLN A 58 -5.96 19.38 -20.65
CA GLN A 58 -6.86 19.09 -21.77
C GLN A 58 -8.07 20.04 -21.78
N HIS A 59 -8.68 20.32 -20.63
CA HIS A 59 -9.80 21.26 -20.52
C HIS A 59 -9.39 22.67 -20.96
N LEU A 60 -8.27 23.18 -20.45
CA LEU A 60 -7.75 24.50 -20.78
C LEU A 60 -7.41 24.63 -22.28
N LEU A 61 -6.75 23.63 -22.87
CA LEU A 61 -6.40 23.61 -24.27
C LEU A 61 -7.63 23.59 -25.19
N ARG A 62 -8.66 22.81 -24.84
CA ARG A 62 -9.92 22.74 -25.64
C ARG A 62 -10.70 24.04 -25.59
N HIS A 63 -10.73 24.73 -24.47
CA HIS A 63 -11.56 25.93 -24.26
C HIS A 63 -10.78 27.24 -24.36
N ARG A 64 -9.50 27.23 -24.74
CA ARG A 64 -8.63 28.41 -24.82
C ARG A 64 -9.19 29.48 -25.81
N LYS A 65 -9.87 29.05 -26.88
CA LYS A 65 -10.42 29.95 -27.92
C LYS A 65 -11.83 30.44 -27.59
N THR A 66 -12.61 29.64 -26.89
CA THR A 66 -14.01 29.96 -26.55
C THR A 66 -14.13 30.72 -25.24
N GLY A 67 -13.10 30.66 -24.38
CA GLY A 67 -13.13 31.22 -23.03
C GLY A 67 -14.05 30.51 -22.05
N ASP A 68 -14.68 29.39 -22.46
CA ASP A 68 -15.61 28.61 -21.62
C ASP A 68 -14.84 27.69 -20.66
N ILE A 69 -14.08 28.32 -19.77
CA ILE A 69 -13.26 27.64 -18.78
C ILE A 69 -14.03 27.53 -17.46
N SER A 70 -14.13 26.31 -16.93
CA SER A 70 -14.76 26.07 -15.63
C SER A 70 -13.85 26.53 -14.49
N VAL A 71 -14.07 27.75 -13.99
CA VAL A 71 -13.32 28.31 -12.85
C VAL A 71 -13.40 27.40 -11.61
N VAL A 72 -14.60 26.89 -11.31
CA VAL A 72 -14.82 25.95 -10.18
C VAL A 72 -14.03 24.67 -10.38
N GLY A 73 -14.02 24.10 -11.59
CA GLY A 73 -13.25 22.89 -11.89
C GLY A 73 -11.73 23.11 -11.75
N VAL A 74 -11.23 24.23 -12.27
CA VAL A 74 -9.81 24.60 -12.15
C VAL A 74 -9.43 24.84 -10.69
N GLY A 75 -10.25 25.57 -9.92
CA GLY A 75 -10.02 25.78 -8.49
C GLY A 75 -9.97 24.46 -7.71
N ALA A 76 -10.93 23.56 -7.97
CA ALA A 76 -10.92 22.22 -7.36
C ALA A 76 -9.67 21.43 -7.74
N ALA A 77 -9.23 21.48 -9.00
CA ALA A 77 -8.01 20.82 -9.46
C ALA A 77 -6.76 21.33 -8.76
N LEU A 78 -6.63 22.64 -8.58
CA LEU A 78 -5.49 23.25 -7.87
C LEU A 78 -5.43 22.84 -6.40
N VAL A 79 -6.54 22.88 -5.68
CA VAL A 79 -6.62 22.44 -4.29
C VAL A 79 -6.29 20.94 -4.17
N THR A 80 -6.84 20.13 -5.07
CA THR A 80 -6.55 18.70 -5.13
C THR A 80 -5.06 18.44 -5.38
N ALA A 81 -4.46 19.14 -6.35
CA ALA A 81 -3.05 18.99 -6.67
C ALA A 81 -2.13 19.37 -5.49
N ALA A 82 -2.44 20.46 -4.78
CA ALA A 82 -1.71 20.85 -3.57
C ALA A 82 -1.82 19.79 -2.47
N ALA A 83 -3.02 19.26 -2.23
CA ALA A 83 -3.26 18.23 -1.22
C ALA A 83 -2.58 16.90 -1.55
N LEU A 84 -2.67 16.42 -2.81
CA LEU A 84 -1.97 15.22 -3.26
C LEU A 84 -0.44 15.40 -3.21
N GLY A 85 0.06 16.59 -3.60
CA GLY A 85 1.48 16.93 -3.48
C GLY A 85 1.96 16.87 -2.03
N GLN A 86 1.17 17.36 -1.09
CA GLN A 86 1.47 17.26 0.34
C GLN A 86 1.50 15.80 0.82
N MET A 87 0.57 14.95 0.38
CA MET A 87 0.57 13.51 0.71
C MET A 87 1.82 12.81 0.18
N ILE A 88 2.20 13.09 -1.07
CA ILE A 88 3.41 12.54 -1.69
C ILE A 88 4.66 12.97 -0.91
N LYS A 89 4.73 14.26 -0.53
CA LYS A 89 5.82 14.78 0.30
C LYS A 89 5.87 14.07 1.66
N GLN A 90 4.75 13.92 2.35
CA GLN A 90 4.69 13.21 3.63
C GLN A 90 5.15 11.77 3.53
N ALA A 91 4.75 11.05 2.45
CA ALA A 91 5.20 9.69 2.20
C ALA A 91 6.72 9.61 1.94
N HIS A 92 7.28 10.61 1.24
CA HIS A 92 8.73 10.71 1.02
C HIS A 92 9.47 10.99 2.34
N ASP A 93 8.98 11.93 3.13
CA ASP A 93 9.58 12.34 4.40
C ASP A 93 9.46 11.25 5.50
N ALA A 94 8.53 10.31 5.37
CA ALA A 94 8.30 9.24 6.36
C ALA A 94 9.55 8.35 6.54
N GLY A 95 10.32 8.12 5.49
CA GLY A 95 11.58 7.37 5.55
C GLY A 95 12.60 8.05 6.46
N GLU A 96 12.80 9.35 6.31
CA GLU A 96 13.74 10.13 7.12
C GLU A 96 13.28 10.24 8.58
N GLN A 97 11.98 10.41 8.82
CA GLN A 97 11.41 10.40 10.17
C GLN A 97 11.60 9.04 10.86
N THR A 98 11.43 7.94 10.13
CA THR A 98 11.68 6.59 10.64
C THR A 98 13.15 6.39 11.01
N LYS A 99 14.08 6.81 10.14
CA LYS A 99 15.52 6.76 10.42
C LYS A 99 15.89 7.59 11.66
N ALA A 100 15.33 8.80 11.78
CA ALA A 100 15.54 9.64 12.95
C ALA A 100 15.05 8.96 14.24
N GLY A 101 13.85 8.38 14.23
CA GLY A 101 13.30 7.65 15.37
C GLY A 101 14.12 6.41 15.75
N ILE A 102 14.61 5.65 14.75
CA ILE A 102 15.50 4.50 15.01
C ILE A 102 16.83 4.96 15.63
N ARG A 103 17.42 6.03 15.10
CA ARG A 103 18.67 6.60 15.64
C ARG A 103 18.49 7.11 17.07
N GLU A 104 17.36 7.72 17.38
CA GLU A 104 17.01 8.14 18.74
C GLU A 104 16.89 6.95 19.70
N ALA A 105 16.27 5.85 19.24
CA ALA A 105 16.00 4.67 20.06
C ALA A 105 17.22 3.78 20.27
N LEU A 106 18.06 3.59 19.23
CA LEU A 106 19.17 2.64 19.24
C LEU A 106 20.55 3.30 19.37
N GLY A 107 20.64 4.63 19.29
CA GLY A 107 21.91 5.39 19.30
C GLY A 107 22.39 5.75 17.91
N PRO A 108 23.33 6.71 17.79
CA PRO A 108 23.84 7.22 16.51
C PRO A 108 24.57 6.16 15.68
N ASP A 109 25.22 5.22 16.35
CA ASP A 109 26.15 4.24 15.76
C ASP A 109 25.45 2.90 15.44
N TYR A 110 24.11 2.83 15.51
CA TYR A 110 23.38 1.57 15.29
C TYR A 110 23.62 0.93 13.92
N LEU A 111 24.05 1.70 12.93
CA LEU A 111 24.39 1.20 11.58
C LEU A 111 25.74 0.50 11.53
N ASP A 112 26.64 0.77 12.48
CA ASP A 112 27.98 0.14 12.51
C ASP A 112 27.88 -1.36 12.86
N GLU A 113 26.77 -1.77 13.49
CA GLU A 113 26.46 -3.16 13.78
C GLU A 113 25.73 -3.89 12.64
N VAL A 114 25.39 -3.17 11.56
CA VAL A 114 24.62 -3.70 10.44
C VAL A 114 25.53 -3.78 9.20
N ASP A 115 25.58 -4.96 8.59
CA ASP A 115 26.34 -5.17 7.37
C ASP A 115 25.87 -4.22 6.24
N ASP A 116 26.79 -3.37 5.79
CA ASP A 116 26.57 -2.32 4.78
C ASP A 116 25.98 -2.84 3.45
N GLN A 117 26.15 -4.11 3.14
CA GLN A 117 25.59 -4.76 1.95
C GLN A 117 24.07 -4.98 2.03
N THR A 118 23.52 -4.93 3.24
CA THR A 118 22.10 -5.20 3.49
C THR A 118 21.22 -3.97 3.30
N PHE A 119 21.77 -2.76 3.41
CA PHE A 119 21.03 -1.51 3.34
C PHE A 119 21.29 -0.73 2.05
N SER A 120 20.43 -0.91 1.06
CA SER A 120 20.33 0.05 -0.04
C SER A 120 19.34 1.15 0.38
N ASP A 121 19.86 2.35 0.60
CA ASP A 121 19.08 3.57 0.93
C ASP A 121 18.33 4.14 -0.30
N LYS A 122 18.23 3.35 -1.36
CA LYS A 122 17.49 3.73 -2.55
C LYS A 122 16.00 3.54 -2.31
N GLY A 123 15.29 4.63 -2.09
CA GLY A 123 13.84 4.67 -2.09
C GLY A 123 13.23 4.07 -3.38
N SER A 124 11.92 4.00 -3.45
CA SER A 124 11.22 3.49 -4.64
C SER A 124 11.62 4.29 -5.89
N SER A 125 12.01 3.59 -6.95
CA SER A 125 12.34 4.25 -8.22
C SER A 125 11.07 4.86 -8.86
N PRO A 126 11.18 5.92 -9.68
CA PRO A 126 10.03 6.48 -10.38
C PRO A 126 9.24 5.43 -11.19
N LEU A 127 9.94 4.42 -11.75
CA LEU A 127 9.30 3.34 -12.49
C LEU A 127 8.47 2.42 -11.58
N GLN A 128 8.91 2.16 -10.35
CA GLN A 128 8.14 1.40 -9.35
C GLN A 128 6.88 2.17 -8.94
N VAL A 129 7.01 3.48 -8.69
CA VAL A 129 5.87 4.35 -8.40
C VAL A 129 4.85 4.34 -9.53
N MET A 130 5.30 4.37 -10.79
CA MET A 130 4.41 4.31 -11.97
C MET A 130 3.75 2.94 -12.19
N ARG A 131 4.21 1.89 -11.52
CA ARG A 131 3.69 0.52 -11.64
C ARG A 131 3.19 -0.02 -10.28
N PRO A 132 2.20 0.63 -9.65
CA PRO A 132 1.77 0.33 -8.28
C PRO A 132 1.21 -1.10 -8.11
N PHE A 133 0.79 -1.74 -9.20
CA PHE A 133 0.24 -3.11 -9.19
C PHE A 133 1.28 -4.19 -9.50
N LYS A 134 2.52 -3.83 -9.85
CA LYS A 134 3.62 -4.79 -9.98
C LYS A 134 4.24 -5.05 -8.61
N MET A 135 3.67 -6.02 -7.89
CA MET A 135 4.05 -6.29 -6.49
C MET A 135 4.99 -7.50 -6.35
N ILE A 136 5.15 -8.32 -7.40
CA ILE A 136 6.05 -9.49 -7.38
C ILE A 136 7.22 -9.21 -8.30
N GLU A 137 8.42 -9.36 -7.76
CA GLU A 137 9.67 -9.20 -8.49
C GLU A 137 10.06 -10.50 -9.20
N SER A 138 10.81 -10.39 -10.31
CA SER A 138 11.16 -11.54 -11.17
C SER A 138 12.16 -12.50 -10.55
N ASP A 139 12.93 -12.02 -9.59
CA ASP A 139 13.94 -12.72 -8.82
C ASP A 139 13.42 -13.31 -7.50
N VAL A 140 12.11 -13.17 -7.25
CA VAL A 140 11.41 -13.80 -6.12
C VAL A 140 10.56 -14.95 -6.63
N GLU A 141 10.74 -16.12 -6.03
CA GLU A 141 9.88 -17.28 -6.19
C GLU A 141 8.75 -17.22 -5.17
N VAL A 142 7.52 -17.48 -5.62
CA VAL A 142 6.35 -17.55 -4.75
C VAL A 142 5.73 -18.93 -4.82
N ILE A 143 5.82 -19.67 -3.73
CA ILE A 143 5.18 -20.99 -3.56
C ILE A 143 3.83 -20.74 -2.90
N LYS A 144 2.75 -20.92 -3.67
CA LYS A 144 1.39 -20.58 -3.23
C LYS A 144 0.65 -21.76 -2.63
N ASP A 145 -0.29 -21.43 -1.74
CA ASP A 145 -1.32 -22.35 -1.25
C ASP A 145 -0.78 -23.60 -0.52
N VAL A 146 0.34 -23.44 0.18
CA VAL A 146 0.92 -24.49 1.03
C VAL A 146 0.03 -24.69 2.25
N ASN A 147 -0.37 -25.93 2.53
CA ASN A 147 -1.19 -26.23 3.70
C ASN A 147 -0.33 -26.33 4.96
N TYR A 148 -0.57 -25.50 5.97
CA TYR A 148 0.06 -25.60 7.28
C TYR A 148 -0.80 -26.37 8.30
N ARG A 149 -2.04 -26.71 7.91
CA ARG A 149 -2.95 -27.60 8.64
C ARG A 149 -4.01 -28.17 7.70
N ILE A 150 -4.77 -29.17 8.17
CA ILE A 150 -5.96 -29.67 7.47
C ILE A 150 -7.04 -28.57 7.50
N GLY A 151 -7.61 -28.27 6.33
CA GLY A 151 -8.65 -27.26 6.16
C GLY A 151 -8.70 -26.70 4.74
N GLY A 152 -9.64 -25.80 4.46
CA GLY A 152 -9.77 -25.12 3.17
C GLY A 152 -8.75 -23.98 2.98
N SER A 153 -9.08 -22.99 2.14
CA SER A 153 -8.22 -21.85 1.81
C SER A 153 -7.68 -21.09 3.04
N ARG A 154 -8.42 -21.11 4.17
CA ARG A 154 -8.01 -20.49 5.43
C ARG A 154 -6.96 -21.28 6.23
N ALA A 155 -6.53 -22.44 5.71
CA ALA A 155 -5.46 -23.27 6.26
C ALA A 155 -4.17 -23.21 5.44
N ARG A 156 -4.06 -22.24 4.54
CA ARG A 156 -2.96 -22.11 3.58
C ARG A 156 -2.12 -20.88 3.85
N LEU A 157 -0.88 -20.96 3.43
CA LEU A 157 0.08 -19.87 3.43
C LEU A 157 0.79 -19.79 2.07
N ASP A 158 1.41 -18.64 1.78
CA ASP A 158 2.30 -18.47 0.64
C ASP A 158 3.71 -18.20 1.14
N ILE A 159 4.71 -18.75 0.45
CA ILE A 159 6.13 -18.59 0.77
C ILE A 159 6.80 -17.79 -0.34
N TYR A 160 7.50 -16.72 0.04
CA TYR A 160 8.31 -15.88 -0.83
C TYR A 160 9.76 -16.10 -0.49
N ARG A 161 10.60 -16.40 -1.48
CA ARG A 161 12.04 -16.63 -1.29
C ARG A 161 12.83 -16.20 -2.54
N PRO A 162 14.16 -16.02 -2.44
CA PRO A 162 14.98 -15.77 -3.62
C PRO A 162 14.85 -16.94 -4.61
N LYS A 163 14.74 -16.62 -5.89
CA LYS A 163 14.63 -17.62 -6.94
C LYS A 163 15.98 -18.26 -7.24
N GLY A 164 16.03 -19.61 -7.24
CA GLY A 164 17.23 -20.34 -7.62
C GLY A 164 18.41 -20.22 -6.65
N VAL A 165 18.17 -19.77 -5.42
CA VAL A 165 19.17 -19.65 -4.37
C VAL A 165 18.90 -20.74 -3.30
N GLU A 166 19.91 -21.50 -2.96
CA GLU A 166 19.87 -22.39 -1.79
C GLU A 166 20.08 -21.54 -0.53
N LEU A 167 19.13 -21.62 0.38
CA LEU A 167 19.14 -20.86 1.63
C LEU A 167 19.56 -21.76 2.77
N LYS A 168 20.55 -21.30 3.55
CA LYS A 168 20.97 -21.94 4.79
C LYS A 168 20.80 -20.93 5.92
N ASP A 169 20.13 -21.36 7.00
CA ASP A 169 19.92 -20.56 8.20
C ASP A 169 19.29 -19.18 7.92
N ALA A 170 18.41 -19.11 6.90
CA ALA A 170 17.79 -17.87 6.48
C ALA A 170 16.79 -17.34 7.52
N PRO A 171 16.79 -16.05 7.80
CA PRO A 171 15.77 -15.46 8.67
C PRO A 171 14.37 -15.55 8.07
N VAL A 172 13.36 -15.69 8.94
CA VAL A 172 11.97 -15.86 8.52
C VAL A 172 11.12 -14.65 8.93
N LEU A 173 10.39 -14.09 7.97
CA LEU A 173 9.39 -13.05 8.18
C LEU A 173 7.99 -13.64 8.02
N ILE A 174 7.16 -13.54 9.06
CA ILE A 174 5.77 -14.01 9.00
C ILE A 174 4.84 -12.81 8.88
N GLN A 175 4.10 -12.75 7.76
CA GLN A 175 3.08 -11.75 7.49
C GLN A 175 1.70 -12.29 7.87
N VAL A 176 1.01 -11.57 8.74
CA VAL A 176 -0.36 -11.82 9.14
C VAL A 176 -1.21 -10.66 8.67
N HIS A 177 -2.12 -10.91 7.72
CA HIS A 177 -2.93 -9.85 7.13
C HIS A 177 -3.92 -9.23 8.12
N GLY A 178 -4.20 -7.93 7.92
CA GLY A 178 -5.25 -7.20 8.64
C GLY A 178 -6.66 -7.50 8.09
N GLY A 179 -7.66 -6.76 8.60
CA GLY A 179 -9.06 -6.86 8.16
C GLY A 179 -10.04 -7.10 9.31
N GLY A 180 -9.68 -6.69 10.55
CA GLY A 180 -10.54 -6.78 11.74
C GLY A 180 -10.94 -8.21 12.08
N TRP A 181 -10.17 -9.19 11.66
CA TRP A 181 -10.43 -10.65 11.80
C TRP A 181 -11.69 -11.14 11.06
N VAL A 182 -12.35 -10.29 10.27
CA VAL A 182 -13.57 -10.57 9.52
C VAL A 182 -13.33 -10.71 8.04
N ILE A 183 -12.40 -9.92 7.49
CA ILE A 183 -12.02 -9.92 6.07
C ILE A 183 -10.51 -10.03 5.90
N GLY A 184 -10.07 -10.18 4.68
CA GLY A 184 -8.65 -10.22 4.31
C GLY A 184 -8.20 -11.55 3.74
N ASP A 185 -7.02 -11.52 3.12
CA ASP A 185 -6.38 -12.69 2.51
C ASP A 185 -4.85 -12.50 2.49
N LYS A 186 -4.11 -13.61 2.57
CA LYS A 186 -2.65 -13.66 2.52
C LYS A 186 -2.00 -12.97 1.31
N GLY A 187 -2.74 -12.80 0.21
CA GLY A 187 -2.25 -12.16 -1.01
C GLY A 187 -2.52 -10.64 -1.09
N GLN A 188 -3.06 -10.00 -0.06
CA GLN A 188 -3.51 -8.60 -0.14
C GLN A 188 -2.56 -7.58 0.47
N GLN A 189 -1.77 -7.95 1.48
CA GLN A 189 -0.99 -6.99 2.26
C GLN A 189 0.46 -7.45 2.41
N GLY A 190 1.37 -6.49 2.61
CA GLY A 190 2.78 -6.77 2.89
C GLY A 190 3.58 -7.29 1.69
N LEU A 191 3.02 -7.36 0.48
CA LEU A 191 3.67 -7.93 -0.69
C LEU A 191 4.99 -7.24 -1.04
N LEU A 192 5.05 -5.92 -0.98
CA LEU A 192 6.27 -5.15 -1.25
C LEU A 192 7.35 -5.46 -0.23
N LEU A 193 6.99 -5.51 1.06
CA LEU A 193 7.92 -5.87 2.13
C LEU A 193 8.44 -7.29 1.95
N MET A 194 7.55 -8.27 1.73
CA MET A 194 7.95 -9.66 1.55
C MET A 194 8.86 -9.85 0.34
N ASN A 195 8.58 -9.18 -0.79
CA ASN A 195 9.46 -9.21 -1.95
C ASN A 195 10.82 -8.57 -1.65
N ALA A 196 10.85 -7.41 -0.98
CA ALA A 196 12.07 -6.73 -0.62
C ALA A 196 12.96 -7.57 0.33
N MET A 197 12.35 -8.25 1.29
CA MET A 197 13.08 -9.12 2.23
C MET A 197 13.51 -10.44 1.56
N ALA A 198 12.65 -11.03 0.73
CA ALA A 198 13.01 -12.23 -0.04
C ALA A 198 14.24 -11.97 -0.93
N LYS A 199 14.31 -10.83 -1.63
CA LYS A 199 15.51 -10.44 -2.41
C LYS A 199 16.78 -10.33 -1.57
N ARG A 200 16.65 -10.11 -0.27
CA ARG A 200 17.77 -10.04 0.70
C ARG A 200 18.09 -11.38 1.35
N GLY A 201 17.56 -12.49 0.84
CA GLY A 201 17.84 -13.82 1.34
C GLY A 201 16.91 -14.30 2.48
N TRP A 202 15.85 -13.57 2.79
CA TRP A 202 14.86 -14.00 3.78
C TRP A 202 13.83 -14.97 3.18
N ILE A 203 13.28 -15.82 4.02
CA ILE A 203 12.07 -16.57 3.72
C ILE A 203 10.89 -15.80 4.32
N CYS A 204 9.96 -15.35 3.45
CA CYS A 204 8.79 -14.62 3.92
C CYS A 204 7.54 -15.49 3.76
N VAL A 205 6.72 -15.57 4.79
CA VAL A 205 5.54 -16.44 4.84
C VAL A 205 4.30 -15.59 5.09
N SER A 206 3.35 -15.59 4.15
CA SER A 206 2.08 -14.91 4.30
C SER A 206 0.97 -15.91 4.63
N VAL A 207 0.29 -15.72 5.75
CA VAL A 207 -0.59 -16.72 6.34
C VAL A 207 -2.05 -16.30 6.22
N ASN A 208 -2.89 -17.21 5.71
CA ASN A 208 -4.33 -17.14 5.92
C ASN A 208 -4.69 -17.74 7.29
N TYR A 209 -5.74 -17.24 7.89
CA TYR A 209 -6.30 -17.75 9.12
C TYR A 209 -7.83 -17.69 9.08
N ARG A 210 -8.51 -18.42 9.95
CA ARG A 210 -9.98 -18.42 10.05
C ARG A 210 -10.51 -17.05 10.45
N LEU A 211 -11.64 -16.66 9.89
CA LEU A 211 -12.25 -15.34 10.07
C LEU A 211 -13.61 -15.44 10.79
N ALA A 212 -13.90 -14.41 11.59
CA ALA A 212 -15.24 -14.18 12.15
C ALA A 212 -16.21 -13.74 11.03
N PRO A 213 -17.53 -13.85 11.22
CA PRO A 213 -18.21 -14.42 12.38
C PRO A 213 -18.24 -15.96 12.41
N LYS A 214 -17.89 -16.63 11.29
CA LYS A 214 -17.93 -18.09 11.18
C LYS A 214 -17.03 -18.79 12.21
N HIS A 215 -15.89 -18.19 12.50
CA HIS A 215 -14.91 -18.67 13.46
C HIS A 215 -14.52 -17.53 14.40
N PRO A 216 -15.20 -17.40 15.57
CA PRO A 216 -14.87 -16.36 16.53
C PRO A 216 -13.51 -16.60 17.20
N PHE A 217 -13.03 -15.58 17.92
CA PHE A 217 -11.84 -15.73 18.78
C PHE A 217 -12.02 -16.93 19.73
N PRO A 218 -10.98 -17.75 19.92
CA PRO A 218 -9.57 -17.54 19.59
C PRO A 218 -9.08 -18.25 18.29
N ALA A 219 -9.97 -18.59 17.35
CA ALA A 219 -9.60 -19.34 16.16
C ALA A 219 -8.46 -18.72 15.36
N GLN A 220 -8.40 -17.39 15.29
CA GLN A 220 -7.38 -16.63 14.55
C GLN A 220 -6.00 -16.84 15.13
N ILE A 221 -5.82 -16.60 16.44
CA ILE A 221 -4.53 -16.74 17.09
C ILE A 221 -4.06 -18.20 17.14
N ILE A 222 -4.97 -19.15 17.25
CA ILE A 222 -4.65 -20.59 17.17
C ILE A 222 -4.08 -20.92 15.80
N ASP A 223 -4.67 -20.40 14.71
CA ASP A 223 -4.21 -20.66 13.37
C ASP A 223 -2.85 -20.01 13.08
N VAL A 224 -2.64 -18.77 13.52
CA VAL A 224 -1.33 -18.09 13.41
C VAL A 224 -0.24 -18.86 14.16
N LYS A 225 -0.52 -19.30 15.40
CA LYS A 225 0.45 -20.11 16.18
C LYS A 225 0.76 -21.45 15.51
N ARG A 226 -0.22 -22.06 14.84
CA ARG A 226 0.01 -23.29 14.07
C ARG A 226 0.89 -23.05 12.83
N ALA A 227 0.69 -21.92 12.15
CA ALA A 227 1.54 -21.55 11.01
C ALA A 227 2.98 -21.24 11.46
N ILE A 228 3.18 -20.68 12.64
CA ILE A 228 4.52 -20.46 13.22
C ILE A 228 5.20 -21.80 13.59
N ALA A 229 4.42 -22.75 14.08
CA ALA A 229 4.94 -24.06 14.48
C ALA A 229 5.20 -25.02 13.31
N TRP A 230 4.57 -24.75 12.16
CA TRP A 230 4.73 -25.51 10.92
C TRP A 230 6.07 -25.23 10.27
#